data_85d38bbc628a41cef6f4804d9896b300
#
_entry.id   85d38bbc628a41cef6f4804d9896b300
#
_cell.length_a   1.000
_cell.length_b   1.000
_cell.length_c   1.000
_cell.angle_alpha   90.00
_cell.angle_beta   90.00
_cell.angle_gamma   90.00
#
_symmetry.space_group_name_H-M   'P 1'
#
loop_
_entity.id
_entity.type
_entity.pdbx_description
1 polymer ?
#
loop_
_entity_poly.entity_id
_entity_poly.type
_entity_poly.pdbx_seq_one_letter_code
_entity_poly.pdbx_strand_id
1 'polypeptide(L)'
;MSAPPKKRIGIFVIAYNAVNKLDWTLDRIPAEVWNKVDEVFLFDDCSTDNTYYAALGYKQAKGVEKLTVHRNSKNLRYGGNQKAGYQYAIARDLDIVVMLHADGQYAPEVLPDLLRPLENNEADMVFGSRMCEEGAPLAGGMPLYKFVGNKILTVLENRITGMNLSEFHSGYRLYSCDALKRVPFMLNSNEWHFDTDILIQFHEAGLRIVERPIPTYYGDEICYVNGMAYAFNCIKSVVKYRLHRSRLRHEPKYHTKNQPYIYKNTDPYSSEAQILAWVEQERPERVLEIGTATGYLTAEMKKLGCRVTGVEQDPEMAEVAKEFCEQMFVGDIETMDLSALGRYDAVIFGNVLEHVRHPESVLKRVTNLLNPEGKVLLSLPNVTSLRARLNLFFRRFNYSRVGILDEFHLRLFTQQEKQLLAHDSRLRVISVNAPQIRLRHQQTAHNAPSDVRGIRNLLQWVRTNIRAAIFGYKLTLICSQDDSR
;
A
#
# COMPACT_ATOMS: atom_id res chain seq x y z
N MET A 1 30.53 17.76 9.84
CA MET A 1 29.55 16.81 9.25
C MET A 1 30.30 15.93 8.28
N SER A 2 30.37 14.62 8.49
CA SER A 2 30.99 13.69 7.56
C SER A 2 30.15 13.69 6.26
N ALA A 3 30.82 13.66 5.12
CA ALA A 3 30.12 13.49 3.84
C ALA A 3 29.22 12.24 3.90
N PRO A 4 28.01 12.29 3.34
CA PRO A 4 27.14 11.12 3.30
C PRO A 4 27.87 9.96 2.59
N PRO A 5 27.67 8.71 3.02
CA PRO A 5 28.31 7.56 2.41
C PRO A 5 27.98 7.52 0.91
N LYS A 6 28.98 7.19 0.09
CA LYS A 6 28.82 7.06 -1.37
C LYS A 6 27.82 5.93 -1.64
N LYS A 7 26.75 6.23 -2.40
CA LYS A 7 25.77 5.23 -2.80
C LYS A 7 26.35 4.23 -3.79
N ARG A 8 26.00 2.97 -3.61
CA ARG A 8 26.33 1.88 -4.52
C ARG A 8 25.30 1.85 -5.66
N ILE A 9 25.77 2.02 -6.89
CA ILE A 9 24.92 2.18 -8.07
C ILE A 9 25.14 1.03 -9.03
N GLY A 10 24.06 0.39 -9.48
CA GLY A 10 24.06 -0.62 -10.53
C GLY A 10 23.30 -0.20 -11.77
N ILE A 11 23.82 -0.50 -12.94
CA ILE A 11 23.09 -0.39 -14.21
C ILE A 11 22.62 -1.79 -14.61
N PHE A 12 21.32 -2.00 -14.60
CA PHE A 12 20.65 -3.18 -15.11
C PHE A 12 20.33 -3.01 -16.59
N VAL A 13 21.00 -3.76 -17.45
CA VAL A 13 20.75 -3.77 -18.89
C VAL A 13 19.76 -4.89 -19.20
N ILE A 14 18.52 -4.54 -19.58
CA ILE A 14 17.53 -5.51 -20.01
C ILE A 14 17.70 -5.80 -21.52
N ALA A 15 17.88 -7.07 -21.88
CA ALA A 15 18.19 -7.46 -23.25
C ALA A 15 17.29 -8.61 -23.75
N TYR A 16 16.77 -8.47 -24.96
CA TYR A 16 16.11 -9.52 -25.73
C TYR A 16 16.25 -9.25 -27.24
N ASN A 17 16.92 -10.14 -27.96
CA ASN A 17 17.20 -10.01 -29.40
C ASN A 17 17.78 -8.62 -29.80
N ALA A 18 18.82 -8.20 -29.08
CA ALA A 18 19.42 -6.87 -29.20
C ALA A 18 20.86 -6.89 -29.73
N VAL A 19 21.29 -7.98 -30.39
CA VAL A 19 22.68 -8.19 -30.83
C VAL A 19 23.22 -7.02 -31.67
N ASN A 20 22.39 -6.37 -32.49
CA ASN A 20 22.80 -5.30 -33.39
C ASN A 20 22.94 -3.91 -32.73
N LYS A 21 22.50 -3.75 -31.49
CA LYS A 21 22.44 -2.44 -30.82
C LYS A 21 23.14 -2.44 -29.45
N LEU A 22 23.45 -3.60 -28.91
CA LEU A 22 23.96 -3.76 -27.55
C LEU A 22 25.28 -3.01 -27.34
N ASP A 23 26.24 -3.22 -28.21
CA ASP A 23 27.55 -2.57 -28.14
C ASP A 23 27.44 -1.05 -28.27
N TRP A 24 26.69 -0.59 -29.24
CA TRP A 24 26.38 0.82 -29.42
C TRP A 24 25.68 1.45 -28.20
N THR A 25 24.80 0.72 -27.55
CA THR A 25 24.13 1.19 -26.31
C THR A 25 25.11 1.32 -25.17
N LEU A 26 25.97 0.32 -24.96
CA LEU A 26 26.96 0.31 -23.88
C LEU A 26 28.05 1.36 -24.07
N ASP A 27 28.50 1.58 -25.33
CA ASP A 27 29.49 2.59 -25.66
C ASP A 27 29.02 4.04 -25.44
N ARG A 28 27.70 4.28 -25.41
CA ARG A 28 27.07 5.58 -25.16
C ARG A 28 26.90 5.92 -23.68
N ILE A 29 27.15 4.97 -22.77
CA ILE A 29 27.14 5.27 -21.34
C ILE A 29 28.30 6.25 -21.06
N PRO A 30 28.02 7.45 -20.47
CA PRO A 30 29.07 8.44 -20.22
C PRO A 30 30.18 7.89 -19.33
N ALA A 31 31.43 8.30 -19.62
CA ALA A 31 32.59 7.86 -18.84
C ALA A 31 32.46 8.22 -17.35
N GLU A 32 31.89 9.36 -17.02
CA GLU A 32 31.60 9.74 -15.64
C GLU A 32 30.65 8.78 -14.92
N VAL A 33 29.65 8.21 -15.65
CA VAL A 33 28.74 7.20 -15.12
C VAL A 33 29.45 5.87 -14.93
N TRP A 34 30.28 5.43 -15.94
CA TRP A 34 31.11 4.25 -15.80
C TRP A 34 32.03 4.31 -14.58
N ASN A 35 32.62 5.49 -14.31
CA ASN A 35 33.51 5.67 -13.15
C ASN A 35 32.74 5.64 -11.82
N LYS A 36 31.45 6.04 -11.83
CA LYS A 36 30.62 6.18 -10.65
C LYS A 36 29.92 4.89 -10.22
N VAL A 37 29.47 4.06 -11.20
CA VAL A 37 28.73 2.83 -10.92
C VAL A 37 29.63 1.72 -10.37
N ASP A 38 29.08 0.91 -9.50
CA ASP A 38 29.78 -0.23 -8.90
C ASP A 38 29.71 -1.46 -9.81
N GLU A 39 28.58 -1.65 -10.50
CA GLU A 39 28.35 -2.79 -11.37
C GLU A 39 27.43 -2.41 -12.54
N VAL A 40 27.69 -2.98 -13.73
CA VAL A 40 26.75 -3.07 -14.83
C VAL A 40 26.39 -4.55 -15.00
N PHE A 41 25.13 -4.89 -14.98
CA PHE A 41 24.68 -6.27 -15.11
C PHE A 41 23.62 -6.39 -16.19
N LEU A 42 23.88 -7.30 -17.12
CA LEU A 42 22.98 -7.55 -18.24
C LEU A 42 22.22 -8.87 -18.02
N PHE A 43 20.92 -8.82 -18.22
CA PHE A 43 20.09 -10.03 -18.25
C PHE A 43 19.52 -10.24 -19.65
N ASP A 44 20.08 -11.21 -20.33
CA ASP A 44 19.54 -11.72 -21.61
C ASP A 44 18.34 -12.61 -21.35
N ASP A 45 17.17 -12.21 -21.86
CA ASP A 45 15.91 -12.91 -21.62
C ASP A 45 15.72 -14.12 -22.57
N CYS A 46 16.73 -15.00 -22.62
CA CYS A 46 16.75 -16.17 -23.49
C CYS A 46 16.58 -15.78 -24.95
N SER A 47 17.40 -14.83 -25.43
CA SER A 47 17.42 -14.39 -26.82
C SER A 47 17.65 -15.55 -27.79
N THR A 48 17.02 -15.46 -28.95
CA THR A 48 17.18 -16.42 -30.06
C THR A 48 18.32 -16.03 -31.00
N ASP A 49 18.81 -14.79 -30.88
CA ASP A 49 20.00 -14.29 -31.56
C ASP A 49 21.27 -14.45 -30.68
N ASN A 50 22.37 -13.85 -31.09
CA ASN A 50 23.64 -13.91 -30.38
C ASN A 50 23.82 -12.82 -29.31
N THR A 51 22.76 -12.20 -28.80
CA THR A 51 22.82 -11.11 -27.81
C THR A 51 23.67 -11.47 -26.59
N TYR A 52 23.47 -12.66 -26.01
CA TYR A 52 24.27 -13.14 -24.88
C TYR A 52 25.75 -13.20 -25.17
N TYR A 53 26.12 -13.79 -26.32
CA TYR A 53 27.54 -13.91 -26.71
C TYR A 53 28.15 -12.58 -27.10
N ALA A 54 27.39 -11.67 -27.70
CA ALA A 54 27.80 -10.31 -27.99
C ALA A 54 28.15 -9.55 -26.69
N ALA A 55 27.36 -9.70 -25.63
CA ALA A 55 27.63 -9.11 -24.33
C ALA A 55 28.92 -9.64 -23.69
N LEU A 56 29.15 -10.95 -23.78
CA LEU A 56 30.44 -11.55 -23.33
C LEU A 56 31.60 -11.08 -24.15
N GLY A 57 31.44 -11.01 -25.48
CA GLY A 57 32.46 -10.50 -26.40
C GLY A 57 32.82 -9.04 -26.14
N TYR A 58 31.79 -8.19 -25.89
CA TYR A 58 31.99 -6.80 -25.52
C TYR A 58 32.81 -6.66 -24.24
N LYS A 59 32.42 -7.41 -23.17
CA LYS A 59 33.15 -7.43 -21.90
C LYS A 59 34.64 -7.74 -22.13
N GLN A 60 34.92 -8.78 -22.88
CA GLN A 60 36.29 -9.22 -23.16
C GLN A 60 37.06 -8.21 -24.01
N ALA A 61 36.45 -7.73 -25.10
CA ALA A 61 37.10 -6.82 -26.05
C ALA A 61 37.41 -5.44 -25.46
N LYS A 62 36.54 -4.93 -24.60
CA LYS A 62 36.69 -3.60 -23.96
C LYS A 62 37.34 -3.68 -22.58
N GLY A 63 37.60 -4.86 -22.04
CA GLY A 63 38.20 -5.05 -20.71
C GLY A 63 37.31 -4.52 -19.58
N VAL A 64 35.96 -4.61 -19.72
CA VAL A 64 35.03 -4.02 -18.77
C VAL A 64 34.71 -5.00 -17.63
N GLU A 65 35.56 -5.03 -16.60
CA GLU A 65 35.42 -5.94 -15.46
C GLU A 65 34.08 -5.76 -14.68
N LYS A 66 33.57 -4.52 -14.64
CA LYS A 66 32.29 -4.20 -13.96
C LYS A 66 31.08 -4.77 -14.66
N LEU A 67 31.17 -5.31 -15.88
CA LEU A 67 30.05 -5.89 -16.61
C LEU A 67 29.87 -7.36 -16.22
N THR A 68 28.72 -7.69 -15.66
CA THR A 68 28.26 -9.06 -15.39
C THR A 68 27.18 -9.45 -16.39
N VAL A 69 27.28 -10.62 -17.01
CA VAL A 69 26.33 -11.06 -18.03
C VAL A 69 25.62 -12.32 -17.56
N HIS A 70 24.29 -12.23 -17.50
CA HIS A 70 23.41 -13.32 -17.15
C HIS A 70 22.51 -13.70 -18.32
N ARG A 71 22.14 -14.99 -18.40
CA ARG A 71 21.14 -15.47 -19.35
C ARG A 71 20.04 -16.21 -18.61
N ASN A 72 18.78 -15.80 -18.82
CA ASN A 72 17.65 -16.50 -18.27
C ASN A 72 17.50 -17.90 -18.91
N SER A 73 17.11 -18.91 -18.13
CA SER A 73 16.91 -20.27 -18.63
C SER A 73 15.73 -20.40 -19.58
N LYS A 74 14.83 -19.44 -19.57
CA LYS A 74 13.67 -19.29 -20.45
C LYS A 74 13.30 -17.81 -20.58
N ASN A 75 12.56 -17.47 -21.62
CA ASN A 75 12.03 -16.10 -21.77
C ASN A 75 11.02 -15.80 -20.66
N LEU A 76 11.36 -14.85 -19.79
CA LEU A 76 10.54 -14.39 -18.65
C LEU A 76 9.57 -13.28 -19.07
N ARG A 77 9.69 -12.77 -20.28
CA ARG A 77 9.04 -11.57 -20.79
C ARG A 77 9.51 -10.29 -20.10
N TYR A 78 9.08 -9.16 -20.59
CA TYR A 78 9.57 -7.84 -20.19
C TYR A 78 9.50 -7.60 -18.66
N GLY A 79 8.32 -7.76 -18.06
CA GLY A 79 8.17 -7.58 -16.62
C GLY A 79 8.85 -8.66 -15.79
N GLY A 80 8.93 -9.90 -16.30
CA GLY A 80 9.63 -11.00 -15.64
C GLY A 80 11.13 -10.77 -15.59
N ASN A 81 11.72 -10.27 -16.68
CA ASN A 81 13.14 -9.93 -16.72
C ASN A 81 13.47 -8.74 -15.81
N GLN A 82 12.59 -7.73 -15.74
CA GLN A 82 12.71 -6.64 -14.77
C GLN A 82 12.75 -7.15 -13.31
N LYS A 83 11.85 -8.07 -12.95
CA LYS A 83 11.83 -8.68 -11.62
C LYS A 83 13.15 -9.34 -11.28
N ALA A 84 13.71 -10.11 -12.21
CA ALA A 84 14.99 -10.78 -12.03
C ALA A 84 16.13 -9.77 -11.81
N GLY A 85 16.19 -8.71 -12.61
CA GLY A 85 17.19 -7.65 -12.47
C GLY A 85 17.08 -6.88 -11.15
N TYR A 86 15.84 -6.54 -10.73
CA TYR A 86 15.64 -5.82 -9.46
C TYR A 86 15.96 -6.71 -8.24
N GLN A 87 15.60 -8.00 -8.27
CA GLN A 87 16.00 -8.94 -7.23
C GLN A 87 17.51 -9.09 -7.14
N TYR A 88 18.20 -9.14 -8.29
CA TYR A 88 19.65 -9.18 -8.33
C TYR A 88 20.26 -7.93 -7.68
N ALA A 89 19.78 -6.73 -8.03
CA ALA A 89 20.24 -5.47 -7.45
C ALA A 89 20.08 -5.45 -5.92
N ILE A 90 18.93 -5.90 -5.43
CA ILE A 90 18.64 -5.99 -3.99
C ILE A 90 19.58 -7.00 -3.31
N ALA A 91 19.80 -8.18 -3.92
CA ALA A 91 20.68 -9.22 -3.37
C ALA A 91 22.17 -8.82 -3.36
N ARG A 92 22.56 -7.86 -4.19
CA ARG A 92 23.92 -7.28 -4.26
C ARG A 92 24.09 -6.08 -3.32
N ASP A 93 23.08 -5.74 -2.52
CA ASP A 93 23.07 -4.58 -1.63
C ASP A 93 23.41 -3.28 -2.37
N LEU A 94 22.85 -3.09 -3.57
CA LEU A 94 22.93 -1.82 -4.28
C LEU A 94 21.92 -0.84 -3.68
N ASP A 95 22.29 0.45 -3.66
CA ASP A 95 21.40 1.53 -3.20
C ASP A 95 20.47 2.01 -4.32
N ILE A 96 21.00 2.05 -5.55
CA ILE A 96 20.28 2.53 -6.74
C ILE A 96 20.42 1.51 -7.86
N VAL A 97 19.32 1.19 -8.52
CA VAL A 97 19.31 0.43 -9.77
C VAL A 97 18.76 1.27 -10.91
N VAL A 98 19.50 1.31 -12.00
CA VAL A 98 19.13 1.98 -13.28
C VAL A 98 18.71 0.91 -14.26
N MET A 99 17.53 0.98 -14.86
CA MET A 99 17.15 0.10 -15.95
C MET A 99 17.45 0.76 -17.29
N LEU A 100 18.32 0.16 -18.07
CA LEU A 100 18.70 0.58 -19.41
C LEU A 100 18.33 -0.51 -20.43
N HIS A 101 17.73 -0.12 -21.55
CA HIS A 101 17.37 -1.07 -22.61
C HIS A 101 18.53 -1.29 -23.56
N ALA A 102 18.80 -2.57 -23.90
CA ALA A 102 19.90 -2.95 -24.78
C ALA A 102 19.67 -2.58 -26.27
N ASP A 103 18.43 -2.19 -26.63
CA ASP A 103 18.06 -1.79 -28.00
C ASP A 103 18.43 -0.33 -28.36
N GLY A 104 18.96 0.41 -27.37
CA GLY A 104 19.39 1.79 -27.53
C GLY A 104 18.27 2.82 -27.72
N GLN A 105 17.01 2.43 -27.50
CA GLN A 105 15.85 3.33 -27.59
C GLN A 105 15.95 4.50 -26.63
N TYR A 106 16.51 4.27 -25.44
CA TYR A 106 16.72 5.30 -24.44
C TYR A 106 18.17 5.77 -24.44
N ALA A 107 18.36 7.07 -24.38
CA ALA A 107 19.66 7.72 -24.44
C ALA A 107 20.44 7.53 -23.13
N PRO A 108 21.55 6.74 -23.09
CA PRO A 108 22.37 6.61 -21.90
C PRO A 108 23.03 7.92 -21.47
N GLU A 109 23.18 8.88 -22.38
CA GLU A 109 23.82 10.18 -22.17
C GLU A 109 23.13 11.02 -21.09
N VAL A 110 21.84 10.82 -20.87
CA VAL A 110 21.05 11.58 -19.86
C VAL A 110 21.11 10.95 -18.46
N LEU A 111 21.82 9.83 -18.29
CA LEU A 111 21.95 9.14 -17.00
C LEU A 111 22.42 10.04 -15.85
N PRO A 112 23.38 10.97 -16.03
CA PRO A 112 23.82 11.86 -14.96
C PRO A 112 22.66 12.68 -14.37
N ASP A 113 21.76 13.19 -15.21
CA ASP A 113 20.63 14.00 -14.78
C ASP A 113 19.52 13.15 -14.16
N LEU A 114 19.31 11.92 -14.63
CA LEU A 114 18.35 10.97 -14.08
C LEU A 114 18.78 10.42 -12.71
N LEU A 115 20.08 10.25 -12.47
CA LEU A 115 20.64 9.75 -11.21
C LEU A 115 20.59 10.78 -10.08
N ARG A 116 20.75 12.06 -10.39
CA ARG A 116 20.89 13.14 -9.41
C ARG A 116 19.80 13.17 -8.33
N PRO A 117 18.49 13.04 -8.62
CA PRO A 117 17.48 13.07 -7.57
C PRO A 117 17.55 11.89 -6.61
N LEU A 118 17.95 10.71 -7.07
CA LEU A 118 18.15 9.54 -6.21
C LEU A 118 19.40 9.66 -5.36
N GLU A 119 20.50 10.19 -5.91
CA GLU A 119 21.74 10.44 -5.17
C GLU A 119 21.53 11.45 -4.04
N ASN A 120 20.74 12.49 -4.29
CA ASN A 120 20.43 13.52 -3.32
C ASN A 120 19.33 13.13 -2.33
N ASN A 121 18.77 11.92 -2.40
CA ASN A 121 17.58 11.50 -1.64
C ASN A 121 16.34 12.40 -1.87
N GLU A 122 16.19 12.99 -3.03
CA GLU A 122 15.04 13.80 -3.44
C GLU A 122 13.90 12.92 -4.02
N ALA A 123 14.24 11.73 -4.50
CA ALA A 123 13.32 10.78 -5.11
C ALA A 123 13.56 9.34 -4.60
N ASP A 124 12.52 8.53 -4.68
CA ASP A 124 12.57 7.08 -4.45
C ASP A 124 12.52 6.33 -5.79
N MET A 125 11.97 6.99 -6.81
CA MET A 125 11.97 6.57 -8.21
C MET A 125 12.13 7.80 -9.11
N VAL A 126 12.96 7.65 -10.14
CA VAL A 126 13.04 8.61 -11.25
C VAL A 126 12.69 7.88 -12.54
N PHE A 127 11.88 8.48 -13.37
CA PHE A 127 11.72 7.97 -14.71
C PHE A 127 11.84 9.06 -15.77
N GLY A 128 12.45 8.69 -16.89
CA GLY A 128 12.60 9.56 -18.03
C GLY A 128 11.30 9.64 -18.82
N SER A 129 10.73 10.82 -18.92
CA SER A 129 9.52 11.05 -19.71
C SER A 129 9.84 11.77 -21.02
N ARG A 130 9.31 11.23 -22.10
CA ARG A 130 9.35 11.84 -23.43
C ARG A 130 8.32 12.95 -23.59
N MET A 131 7.33 13.00 -22.68
CA MET A 131 6.17 13.87 -22.76
C MET A 131 6.26 15.11 -21.85
N CYS A 132 7.38 15.26 -21.10
CA CYS A 132 7.61 16.42 -20.23
C CYS A 132 7.76 17.74 -21.00
N GLU A 133 8.35 17.69 -22.20
CA GLU A 133 8.58 18.88 -23.02
C GLU A 133 7.60 18.90 -24.20
N GLU A 134 6.91 20.02 -24.36
CA GLU A 134 5.91 20.18 -25.39
C GLU A 134 6.54 20.14 -26.79
N GLY A 135 6.01 19.31 -27.68
CA GLY A 135 6.51 19.15 -29.05
C GLY A 135 7.72 18.22 -29.21
N ALA A 136 8.51 17.97 -28.15
CA ALA A 136 9.70 17.12 -28.21
C ALA A 136 9.43 15.69 -28.73
N PRO A 137 8.33 15.03 -28.33
CA PRO A 137 8.04 13.68 -28.86
C PRO A 137 7.88 13.63 -30.37
N LEU A 138 7.18 14.57 -30.96
CA LEU A 138 6.96 14.65 -32.41
C LEU A 138 8.23 15.04 -33.17
N ALA A 139 9.00 15.98 -32.63
CA ALA A 139 10.30 16.36 -33.17
C ALA A 139 11.31 15.18 -33.15
N GLY A 140 11.21 14.29 -32.15
CA GLY A 140 11.98 13.06 -32.03
C GLY A 140 11.46 11.88 -32.88
N GLY A 141 10.53 12.12 -33.79
CA GLY A 141 10.01 11.11 -34.73
C GLY A 141 8.90 10.22 -34.17
N MET A 142 8.30 10.53 -33.01
CA MET A 142 7.17 9.75 -32.50
C MET A 142 5.99 9.83 -33.48
N PRO A 143 5.45 8.69 -33.95
CA PRO A 143 4.26 8.69 -34.82
C PRO A 143 3.07 9.36 -34.13
N LEU A 144 2.31 10.18 -34.86
CA LEU A 144 1.20 10.96 -34.32
C LEU A 144 0.17 10.09 -33.59
N TYR A 145 -0.16 8.91 -34.09
CA TYR A 145 -1.10 8.00 -33.45
C TYR A 145 -0.59 7.48 -32.10
N LYS A 146 0.74 7.25 -31.97
CA LYS A 146 1.37 6.87 -30.69
C LYS A 146 1.34 8.04 -29.70
N PHE A 147 1.63 9.24 -30.17
CA PHE A 147 1.58 10.46 -29.35
C PHE A 147 0.16 10.71 -28.81
N VAL A 148 -0.85 10.69 -29.67
CA VAL A 148 -2.25 10.88 -29.27
C VAL A 148 -2.71 9.75 -28.35
N GLY A 149 -2.41 8.50 -28.70
CA GLY A 149 -2.75 7.34 -27.89
C GLY A 149 -2.12 7.40 -26.50
N ASN A 150 -0.83 7.78 -26.38
CA ASN A 150 -0.14 7.97 -25.12
C ASN A 150 -0.83 9.05 -24.28
N LYS A 151 -1.12 10.23 -24.86
CA LYS A 151 -1.81 11.31 -24.12
C LYS A 151 -3.19 10.90 -23.60
N ILE A 152 -4.00 10.25 -24.44
CA ILE A 152 -5.34 9.79 -24.02
C ILE A 152 -5.23 8.78 -22.85
N LEU A 153 -4.33 7.81 -23.00
CA LEU A 153 -4.15 6.77 -21.99
C LEU A 153 -3.62 7.36 -20.68
N THR A 154 -2.62 8.24 -20.74
CA THR A 154 -2.07 8.96 -19.58
C THR A 154 -3.13 9.78 -18.84
N VAL A 155 -3.98 10.54 -19.55
CA VAL A 155 -5.07 11.31 -18.94
C VAL A 155 -6.03 10.38 -18.18
N LEU A 156 -6.38 9.24 -18.79
CA LEU A 156 -7.27 8.25 -18.17
C LEU A 156 -6.62 7.63 -16.93
N GLU A 157 -5.34 7.24 -17.01
CA GLU A 157 -4.57 6.67 -15.91
C GLU A 157 -4.44 7.67 -14.75
N ASN A 158 -4.05 8.91 -15.01
CA ASN A 158 -3.99 9.98 -14.01
C ASN A 158 -5.35 10.17 -13.32
N ARG A 159 -6.45 10.23 -14.10
CA ARG A 159 -7.80 10.43 -13.54
C ARG A 159 -8.25 9.29 -12.63
N ILE A 160 -7.89 8.06 -12.98
CA ILE A 160 -8.28 6.87 -12.21
C ILE A 160 -7.39 6.68 -10.98
N THR A 161 -6.08 6.89 -11.11
CA THR A 161 -5.10 6.68 -10.04
C THR A 161 -5.02 7.85 -9.07
N GLY A 162 -5.30 9.07 -9.53
CA GLY A 162 -5.10 10.31 -8.79
C GLY A 162 -3.66 10.82 -8.87
N MET A 163 -2.83 10.26 -9.74
CA MET A 163 -1.50 10.76 -10.06
C MET A 163 -1.57 11.96 -11.02
N ASN A 164 -0.42 12.62 -11.22
CA ASN A 164 -0.28 13.72 -12.17
C ASN A 164 1.06 13.57 -12.91
N LEU A 165 1.16 12.54 -13.74
CA LEU A 165 2.35 12.23 -14.53
C LEU A 165 2.17 12.69 -15.97
N SER A 166 3.27 13.06 -16.64
CA SER A 166 3.27 13.46 -18.03
C SER A 166 3.08 12.27 -18.99
N GLU A 167 3.58 11.07 -18.58
CA GLU A 167 3.31 9.78 -19.23
C GLU A 167 3.47 8.62 -18.25
N PHE A 168 2.94 7.41 -18.59
CA PHE A 168 3.12 6.16 -17.83
C PHE A 168 3.98 5.13 -18.58
N HIS A 169 4.29 5.38 -19.86
CA HIS A 169 4.68 4.33 -20.81
C HIS A 169 6.15 4.38 -21.20
N SER A 170 6.96 5.21 -20.53
CA SER A 170 8.40 5.17 -20.70
C SER A 170 9.02 4.06 -19.83
N GLY A 171 9.88 3.23 -20.45
CA GLY A 171 10.63 2.18 -19.74
C GLY A 171 11.96 2.65 -19.15
N TYR A 172 12.33 3.93 -19.27
CA TYR A 172 13.60 4.42 -18.71
C TYR A 172 13.42 4.79 -17.25
N ARG A 173 13.82 3.89 -16.37
CA ARG A 173 13.46 3.97 -14.94
C ARG A 173 14.64 3.68 -14.04
N LEU A 174 14.72 4.44 -12.96
CA LEU A 174 15.71 4.33 -11.92
C LEU A 174 15.02 4.21 -10.56
N TYR A 175 15.50 3.35 -9.71
CA TYR A 175 14.86 3.08 -8.42
C TYR A 175 15.88 3.10 -7.28
N SER A 176 15.46 3.59 -6.11
CA SER A 176 16.08 3.22 -4.85
C SER A 176 15.77 1.74 -4.56
N CYS A 177 16.77 0.94 -4.25
CA CYS A 177 16.59 -0.48 -3.90
C CYS A 177 15.79 -0.62 -2.58
N ASP A 178 15.92 0.32 -1.65
CA ASP A 178 15.11 0.32 -0.44
C ASP A 178 13.65 0.60 -0.72
N ALA A 179 13.35 1.46 -1.69
CA ALA A 179 11.97 1.66 -2.15
C ALA A 179 11.40 0.41 -2.84
N LEU A 180 12.19 -0.29 -3.65
CA LEU A 180 11.78 -1.56 -4.27
C LEU A 180 11.46 -2.64 -3.23
N LYS A 181 12.22 -2.72 -2.12
CA LYS A 181 11.94 -3.67 -1.01
C LYS A 181 10.57 -3.39 -0.36
N ARG A 182 10.07 -2.15 -0.41
CA ARG A 182 8.82 -1.72 0.21
C ARG A 182 7.57 -2.05 -0.62
N VAL A 183 7.72 -2.40 -1.88
CA VAL A 183 6.59 -2.70 -2.78
C VAL A 183 6.62 -4.16 -3.25
N PRO A 184 5.47 -4.82 -3.38
CA PRO A 184 5.40 -6.22 -3.79
C PRO A 184 5.52 -6.38 -5.32
N PHE A 185 6.58 -5.83 -5.94
CA PHE A 185 6.76 -5.82 -7.39
C PHE A 185 6.80 -7.23 -8.01
N MET A 186 7.13 -8.24 -7.22
CA MET A 186 7.10 -9.64 -7.66
C MET A 186 5.71 -10.13 -8.03
N LEU A 187 4.64 -9.51 -7.50
CA LEU A 187 3.25 -9.82 -7.83
C LEU A 187 2.73 -9.12 -9.09
N ASN A 188 3.54 -8.25 -9.69
CA ASN A 188 3.18 -7.55 -10.93
C ASN A 188 3.17 -8.52 -12.13
N SER A 189 2.61 -8.06 -13.23
CA SER A 189 2.61 -8.81 -14.49
C SER A 189 4.03 -9.08 -15.01
N ASN A 190 4.20 -10.17 -15.75
CA ASN A 190 5.43 -10.39 -16.51
C ASN A 190 5.43 -9.69 -17.87
N GLU A 191 4.29 -9.08 -18.25
CA GLU A 191 4.10 -8.39 -19.51
C GLU A 191 4.52 -6.90 -19.45
N TRP A 192 4.33 -6.17 -20.55
CA TRP A 192 4.71 -4.76 -20.68
C TRP A 192 4.03 -3.80 -19.69
N HIS A 193 2.81 -4.11 -19.24
CA HIS A 193 2.10 -3.29 -18.23
C HIS A 193 2.62 -3.45 -16.80
N PHE A 194 3.73 -4.19 -16.61
CA PHE A 194 4.52 -4.15 -15.37
C PHE A 194 4.83 -2.72 -14.95
N ASP A 195 5.14 -1.88 -15.94
CA ASP A 195 5.51 -0.49 -15.74
C ASP A 195 4.37 0.36 -15.15
N THR A 196 3.14 0.12 -15.55
CA THR A 196 1.95 0.73 -14.92
C THR A 196 1.73 0.18 -13.51
N ASP A 197 1.89 -1.12 -13.32
CA ASP A 197 1.68 -1.75 -12.00
C ASP A 197 2.66 -1.20 -10.95
N ILE A 198 3.95 -1.07 -11.28
CA ILE A 198 4.97 -0.61 -10.32
C ILE A 198 4.81 0.89 -10.00
N LEU A 199 4.42 1.74 -10.97
CA LEU A 199 4.07 3.14 -10.72
C LEU A 199 2.94 3.27 -9.70
N ILE A 200 1.89 2.47 -9.88
CA ILE A 200 0.77 2.43 -8.93
C ILE A 200 1.25 2.00 -7.54
N GLN A 201 2.11 1.00 -7.45
CA GLN A 201 2.65 0.53 -6.17
C GLN A 201 3.48 1.61 -5.46
N PHE A 202 4.34 2.34 -6.19
CA PHE A 202 5.12 3.44 -5.64
C PHE A 202 4.21 4.59 -5.16
N HIS A 203 3.20 4.93 -5.94
CA HIS A 203 2.20 5.93 -5.55
C HIS A 203 1.42 5.51 -4.29
N GLU A 204 0.96 4.26 -4.23
CA GLU A 204 0.22 3.74 -3.09
C GLU A 204 1.08 3.61 -1.82
N ALA A 205 2.37 3.34 -1.98
CA ALA A 205 3.34 3.34 -0.89
C ALA A 205 3.75 4.74 -0.40
N GLY A 206 3.23 5.80 -1.03
CA GLY A 206 3.59 7.19 -0.71
C GLY A 206 5.05 7.54 -1.05
N LEU A 207 5.67 6.78 -1.97
CA LEU A 207 7.04 6.99 -2.42
C LEU A 207 7.12 8.16 -3.41
N ARG A 208 8.25 8.86 -3.40
CA ARG A 208 8.49 10.05 -4.23
C ARG A 208 8.86 9.65 -5.65
N ILE A 209 7.99 9.93 -6.61
CA ILE A 209 8.20 9.72 -8.04
C ILE A 209 8.57 11.04 -8.68
N VAL A 210 9.69 11.08 -9.38
CA VAL A 210 10.18 12.28 -10.08
C VAL A 210 10.30 11.97 -11.58
N GLU A 211 9.72 12.83 -12.41
CA GLU A 211 9.90 12.79 -13.87
C GLU A 211 11.07 13.69 -14.29
N ARG A 212 11.81 13.25 -15.30
CA ARG A 212 12.84 14.04 -15.98
C ARG A 212 12.65 13.93 -17.48
N PRO A 213 12.82 15.03 -18.23
CA PRO A 213 12.73 14.96 -19.68
C PRO A 213 13.83 14.10 -20.25
N ILE A 214 13.50 13.29 -21.26
CA ILE A 214 14.45 12.52 -22.04
C ILE A 214 14.23 12.74 -23.52
N PRO A 215 15.30 12.69 -24.33
CA PRO A 215 15.15 12.78 -25.79
C PRO A 215 14.32 11.60 -26.31
N THR A 216 13.49 11.90 -27.29
CA THR A 216 12.69 10.90 -27.99
C THR A 216 13.45 10.51 -29.25
N TYR A 217 13.65 9.20 -29.44
CA TYR A 217 14.23 8.66 -30.66
C TYR A 217 13.34 7.52 -31.17
N TYR A 218 12.88 7.66 -32.40
CA TYR A 218 12.17 6.63 -33.15
C TYR A 218 12.94 6.42 -34.47
N GLY A 219 13.70 5.33 -34.54
CA GLY A 219 14.47 4.93 -35.71
C GLY A 219 14.00 3.58 -36.24
N ASP A 220 14.94 2.72 -36.63
CA ASP A 220 14.70 1.39 -37.20
C ASP A 220 14.40 0.30 -36.17
N GLU A 221 13.79 0.65 -35.04
CA GLU A 221 13.53 -0.28 -33.95
C GLU A 221 12.36 -1.20 -34.27
N ILE A 222 12.49 -2.49 -33.93
CA ILE A 222 11.39 -3.45 -34.02
C ILE A 222 10.53 -3.30 -32.77
N CYS A 223 9.36 -2.70 -32.93
CA CYS A 223 8.41 -2.58 -31.82
C CYS A 223 7.66 -3.90 -31.63
N TYR A 224 8.04 -4.67 -30.61
CA TYR A 224 7.37 -5.93 -30.24
C TYR A 224 6.04 -5.73 -29.50
N VAL A 225 5.66 -4.50 -29.19
CA VAL A 225 4.47 -4.18 -28.40
C VAL A 225 3.23 -4.07 -29.29
N ASN A 226 2.24 -4.93 -29.06
CA ASN A 226 0.91 -4.70 -29.61
C ASN A 226 0.23 -3.58 -28.82
N GLY A 227 0.18 -2.37 -29.38
CA GLY A 227 -0.30 -1.17 -28.70
C GLY A 227 -1.73 -1.26 -28.16
N MET A 228 -2.65 -1.93 -28.86
CA MET A 228 -4.05 -2.09 -28.41
C MET A 228 -4.14 -3.04 -27.21
N ALA A 229 -3.47 -4.18 -27.27
CA ALA A 229 -3.42 -5.13 -26.17
C ALA A 229 -2.72 -4.52 -24.94
N TYR A 230 -1.66 -3.75 -25.16
CA TYR A 230 -0.96 -3.01 -24.12
C TYR A 230 -1.88 -2.00 -23.43
N ALA A 231 -2.53 -1.12 -24.19
CA ALA A 231 -3.46 -0.13 -23.68
C ALA A 231 -4.60 -0.76 -22.86
N PHE A 232 -5.18 -1.85 -23.37
CA PHE A 232 -6.22 -2.61 -22.66
C PHE A 232 -5.71 -3.15 -21.31
N ASN A 233 -4.50 -3.69 -21.28
CA ASN A 233 -3.89 -4.21 -20.04
C ASN A 233 -3.57 -3.10 -19.03
N CYS A 234 -3.09 -1.93 -19.48
CA CYS A 234 -2.88 -0.76 -18.63
C CYS A 234 -4.20 -0.27 -18.02
N ILE A 235 -5.25 -0.12 -18.84
CA ILE A 235 -6.59 0.24 -18.36
C ILE A 235 -7.10 -0.79 -17.34
N LYS A 236 -6.93 -2.08 -17.62
CA LYS A 236 -7.31 -3.16 -16.70
C LYS A 236 -6.56 -3.05 -15.36
N SER A 237 -5.27 -2.70 -15.37
CA SER A 237 -4.48 -2.50 -14.14
C SER A 237 -5.00 -1.32 -13.33
N VAL A 238 -5.21 -0.15 -13.93
CA VAL A 238 -5.71 1.03 -13.18
C VAL A 238 -7.15 0.86 -12.70
N VAL A 239 -8.01 0.15 -13.45
CA VAL A 239 -9.37 -0.20 -13.00
C VAL A 239 -9.32 -1.18 -11.82
N LYS A 240 -8.46 -2.19 -11.87
CA LYS A 240 -8.25 -3.11 -10.74
C LYS A 240 -7.75 -2.37 -9.50
N TYR A 241 -6.81 -1.44 -9.67
CA TYR A 241 -6.35 -0.57 -8.60
C TYR A 241 -7.49 0.28 -8.02
N ARG A 242 -8.32 0.91 -8.88
CA ARG A 242 -9.47 1.70 -8.41
C ARG A 242 -10.47 0.86 -7.63
N LEU A 243 -10.73 -0.35 -8.07
CA LEU A 243 -11.60 -1.31 -7.37
C LEU A 243 -10.96 -1.75 -6.03
N HIS A 244 -9.63 -1.95 -6.00
CA HIS A 244 -8.90 -2.23 -4.77
C HIS A 244 -9.00 -1.06 -3.77
N ARG A 245 -8.69 0.15 -4.21
CA ARG A 245 -8.77 1.36 -3.37
C ARG A 245 -10.19 1.65 -2.87
N SER A 246 -11.21 1.35 -3.69
CA SER A 246 -12.62 1.44 -3.30
C SER A 246 -13.08 0.25 -2.44
N ARG A 247 -12.19 -0.69 -2.09
CA ARG A 247 -12.49 -1.91 -1.33
C ARG A 247 -13.56 -2.80 -1.98
N LEU A 248 -13.84 -2.60 -3.29
CA LEU A 248 -14.77 -3.44 -4.05
C LEU A 248 -14.13 -4.75 -4.51
N ARG A 249 -12.80 -4.77 -4.66
CA ARG A 249 -12.02 -5.94 -5.01
C ARG A 249 -10.67 -5.88 -4.30
N HIS A 250 -10.18 -7.02 -3.82
CA HIS A 250 -8.83 -7.12 -3.29
C HIS A 250 -7.85 -7.53 -4.40
N GLU A 251 -6.75 -6.76 -4.54
CA GLU A 251 -5.64 -7.06 -5.46
C GLU A 251 -4.35 -7.02 -4.65
N PRO A 252 -3.75 -8.19 -4.31
CA PRO A 252 -2.59 -8.28 -3.41
C PRO A 252 -1.40 -7.44 -3.85
N LYS A 253 -1.20 -7.28 -5.16
CA LYS A 253 -0.08 -6.51 -5.71
C LYS A 253 -0.11 -5.01 -5.39
N TYR A 254 -1.25 -4.45 -4.97
CA TYR A 254 -1.38 -3.06 -4.53
C TYR A 254 -1.37 -2.91 -3.01
N HIS A 255 -1.15 -4.00 -2.30
CA HIS A 255 -0.94 -3.95 -0.85
C HIS A 255 0.56 -3.76 -0.57
N THR A 256 0.96 -2.54 -0.28
CA THR A 256 2.37 -2.20 0.02
C THR A 256 2.65 -2.40 1.51
N LYS A 257 3.76 -3.08 1.85
CA LYS A 257 4.13 -3.44 3.24
C LYS A 257 4.34 -2.25 4.17
N ASN A 258 4.49 -1.06 3.61
CA ASN A 258 4.81 0.17 4.32
C ASN A 258 3.84 1.31 3.99
N GLN A 259 2.55 1.01 3.85
CA GLN A 259 1.67 2.03 4.40
C GLN A 259 1.84 1.89 5.92
N PRO A 260 2.47 2.85 6.61
CA PRO A 260 2.04 3.07 7.96
C PRO A 260 0.52 3.09 7.81
N TYR A 261 -0.19 2.46 8.72
CA TYR A 261 -1.65 2.57 8.81
C TYR A 261 -1.95 4.05 9.08
N ILE A 262 -1.50 4.91 8.13
CA ILE A 262 -1.85 6.33 8.07
C ILE A 262 -3.25 6.30 7.50
N TYR A 263 -4.14 5.97 8.38
CA TYR A 263 -5.53 6.19 8.20
C TYR A 263 -5.69 7.70 8.03
N LYS A 264 -5.67 8.18 6.77
CA LYS A 264 -6.25 9.48 6.47
C LYS A 264 -7.72 9.33 6.77
N ASN A 265 -8.10 9.68 7.99
CA ASN A 265 -9.46 9.63 8.49
C ASN A 265 -10.32 10.63 7.70
N THR A 266 -10.69 10.26 6.49
CA THR A 266 -11.63 10.99 5.64
C THR A 266 -13.04 10.42 5.76
N ASP A 267 -13.20 9.27 6.45
CA ASP A 267 -14.50 8.67 6.70
C ASP A 267 -14.92 8.92 8.16
N PRO A 268 -15.78 9.91 8.43
CA PRO A 268 -16.28 10.21 9.77
C PRO A 268 -17.11 9.06 10.37
N TYR A 269 -17.35 8.01 9.61
CA TYR A 269 -18.13 6.83 10.02
C TYR A 269 -17.26 5.58 10.24
N SER A 270 -15.94 5.71 10.17
CA SER A 270 -15.06 4.60 10.49
C SER A 270 -15.13 4.22 11.98
N SER A 271 -14.73 3.00 12.32
CA SER A 271 -14.65 2.57 13.72
C SER A 271 -13.69 3.43 14.53
N GLU A 272 -12.59 3.83 13.92
CA GLU A 272 -11.57 4.68 14.51
C GLU A 272 -12.11 6.09 14.79
N ALA A 273 -12.85 6.66 13.83
CA ALA A 273 -13.53 7.95 14.03
C ALA A 273 -14.55 7.91 15.16
N GLN A 274 -15.27 6.79 15.31
CA GLN A 274 -16.22 6.60 16.41
C GLN A 274 -15.51 6.46 17.77
N ILE A 275 -14.38 5.76 17.80
CA ILE A 275 -13.54 5.67 19.01
C ILE A 275 -13.04 7.06 19.38
N LEU A 276 -12.48 7.81 18.41
CA LEU A 276 -11.98 9.16 18.68
C LEU A 276 -13.08 10.14 19.11
N ALA A 277 -14.26 10.06 18.50
CA ALA A 277 -15.41 10.89 18.90
C ALA A 277 -15.83 10.58 20.37
N TRP A 278 -15.78 9.31 20.76
CA TRP A 278 -16.03 8.93 22.14
C TRP A 278 -14.93 9.45 23.08
N VAL A 279 -13.67 9.30 22.70
CA VAL A 279 -12.52 9.82 23.48
C VAL A 279 -12.59 11.35 23.64
N GLU A 280 -12.98 12.07 22.58
CA GLU A 280 -13.16 13.52 22.61
C GLU A 280 -14.27 13.95 23.58
N GLN A 281 -15.37 13.17 23.62
CA GLN A 281 -16.51 13.42 24.48
C GLN A 281 -16.21 13.10 25.96
N GLU A 282 -15.71 11.90 26.25
CA GLU A 282 -15.54 11.37 27.62
C GLU A 282 -14.19 11.77 28.24
N ARG A 283 -13.19 12.10 27.42
CA ARG A 283 -11.86 12.56 27.80
C ARG A 283 -11.17 11.66 28.86
N PRO A 284 -11.05 10.34 28.59
CA PRO A 284 -10.34 9.46 29.50
C PRO A 284 -8.89 9.92 29.66
N GLU A 285 -8.39 9.97 30.90
CA GLU A 285 -7.01 10.38 31.14
C GLU A 285 -6.04 9.25 30.76
N ARG A 286 -6.31 8.03 31.22
CA ARG A 286 -5.44 6.86 31.01
C ARG A 286 -6.12 5.85 30.10
N VAL A 287 -5.51 5.60 28.95
CA VAL A 287 -6.03 4.70 27.93
C VAL A 287 -5.05 3.55 27.70
N LEU A 288 -5.56 2.32 27.64
CA LEU A 288 -4.82 1.15 27.18
C LEU A 288 -5.31 0.80 25.78
N GLU A 289 -4.43 0.87 24.79
CA GLU A 289 -4.71 0.47 23.41
C GLU A 289 -4.05 -0.88 23.13
N ILE A 290 -4.86 -1.87 22.76
CA ILE A 290 -4.41 -3.20 22.36
C ILE A 290 -4.38 -3.28 20.84
N GLY A 291 -3.20 -3.64 20.27
CA GLY A 291 -2.97 -3.66 18.82
C GLY A 291 -2.80 -2.25 18.26
N THR A 292 -1.78 -1.53 18.74
CA THR A 292 -1.52 -0.15 18.33
C THR A 292 -1.11 -0.03 16.87
N ALA A 293 -0.67 -1.13 16.23
CA ALA A 293 -0.03 -1.11 14.93
C ALA A 293 1.08 -0.04 14.89
N THR A 294 1.05 0.89 13.93
CA THR A 294 2.02 2.00 13.84
C THR A 294 1.65 3.23 14.67
N GLY A 295 0.66 3.12 15.58
CA GLY A 295 0.32 4.19 16.54
C GLY A 295 -0.55 5.31 16.00
N TYR A 296 -1.29 5.10 14.90
CA TYR A 296 -2.15 6.15 14.34
C TYR A 296 -3.25 6.60 15.33
N LEU A 297 -4.02 5.65 15.86
CA LEU A 297 -5.09 5.95 16.81
C LEU A 297 -4.52 6.51 18.12
N THR A 298 -3.39 5.95 18.56
CA THR A 298 -2.58 6.45 19.69
C THR A 298 -2.22 7.92 19.54
N ALA A 299 -1.69 8.31 18.36
CA ALA A 299 -1.28 9.67 18.07
C ALA A 299 -2.45 10.68 18.16
N GLU A 300 -3.63 10.30 17.64
CA GLU A 300 -4.82 11.13 17.72
C GLU A 300 -5.35 11.23 19.16
N MET A 301 -5.37 10.15 19.92
CA MET A 301 -5.74 10.18 21.34
C MET A 301 -4.78 11.03 22.18
N LYS A 302 -3.47 10.97 21.89
CA LYS A 302 -2.47 11.85 22.51
C LYS A 302 -2.75 13.32 22.26
N LYS A 303 -3.16 13.71 21.02
CA LYS A 303 -3.58 15.09 20.71
C LYS A 303 -4.80 15.54 21.50
N LEU A 304 -5.71 14.61 21.82
CA LEU A 304 -6.87 14.86 22.67
C LEU A 304 -6.53 14.93 24.16
N GLY A 305 -5.27 14.72 24.53
CA GLY A 305 -4.77 14.84 25.92
C GLY A 305 -4.71 13.53 26.70
N CYS A 306 -4.95 12.38 26.05
CA CYS A 306 -4.87 11.09 26.72
C CYS A 306 -3.42 10.62 26.94
N ARG A 307 -3.18 9.93 28.06
CA ARG A 307 -1.95 9.19 28.36
C ARG A 307 -2.18 7.74 27.90
N VAL A 308 -1.59 7.38 26.75
CA VAL A 308 -1.85 6.08 26.11
C VAL A 308 -0.73 5.10 26.43
N THR A 309 -1.09 3.95 27.00
CA THR A 309 -0.25 2.75 27.05
C THR A 309 -0.59 1.86 25.88
N GLY A 310 0.40 1.45 25.11
CA GLY A 310 0.23 0.59 23.94
C GLY A 310 0.68 -0.84 24.21
N VAL A 311 -0.03 -1.81 23.61
CA VAL A 311 0.38 -3.21 23.50
C VAL A 311 0.37 -3.58 22.02
N GLU A 312 1.50 -4.08 21.51
CA GLU A 312 1.63 -4.51 20.12
C GLU A 312 2.43 -5.81 20.04
N GLN A 313 1.99 -6.73 19.19
CA GLN A 313 2.66 -8.03 19.01
C GLN A 313 3.87 -7.93 18.09
N ASP A 314 3.80 -7.07 17.06
CA ASP A 314 4.86 -6.88 16.08
C ASP A 314 5.89 -5.87 16.62
N PRO A 315 7.17 -6.28 16.86
CA PRO A 315 8.20 -5.38 17.38
C PRO A 315 8.52 -4.19 16.48
N GLU A 316 8.43 -4.36 15.14
CA GLU A 316 8.72 -3.28 14.18
C GLU A 316 7.61 -2.21 14.24
N MET A 317 6.36 -2.63 14.31
CA MET A 317 5.22 -1.73 14.47
C MET A 317 5.24 -1.04 15.83
N ALA A 318 5.54 -1.78 16.89
CA ALA A 318 5.64 -1.25 18.25
C ALA A 318 6.71 -0.15 18.37
N GLU A 319 7.87 -0.31 17.71
CA GLU A 319 8.92 0.72 17.75
C GLU A 319 8.46 2.03 17.08
N VAL A 320 7.65 1.95 16.02
CA VAL A 320 7.04 3.15 15.41
C VAL A 320 5.98 3.78 16.31
N ALA A 321 5.11 2.96 16.91
CA ALA A 321 4.03 3.44 17.77
C ALA A 321 4.51 4.04 19.10
N LYS A 322 5.68 3.64 19.57
CA LYS A 322 6.31 4.06 20.84
C LYS A 322 6.43 5.58 20.99
N GLU A 323 6.64 6.31 19.87
CA GLU A 323 6.72 7.78 19.89
C GLU A 323 5.43 8.45 20.39
N PHE A 324 4.31 7.76 20.21
CA PHE A 324 2.98 8.27 20.57
C PHE A 324 2.49 7.76 21.93
N CYS A 325 3.09 6.69 22.44
CA CYS A 325 2.73 6.09 23.73
C CYS A 325 3.46 6.73 24.91
N GLU A 326 2.84 6.69 26.08
CA GLU A 326 3.52 6.93 27.35
C GLU A 326 4.37 5.71 27.72
N GLN A 327 3.83 4.51 27.51
CA GLN A 327 4.50 3.23 27.66
C GLN A 327 4.10 2.31 26.51
N MET A 328 5.04 1.51 26.02
CA MET A 328 4.83 0.52 24.97
C MET A 328 5.28 -0.86 25.47
N PHE A 329 4.39 -1.84 25.35
CA PHE A 329 4.65 -3.24 25.67
C PHE A 329 4.60 -4.06 24.37
N VAL A 330 5.66 -4.83 24.13
CA VAL A 330 5.74 -5.72 22.97
C VAL A 330 5.40 -7.13 23.41
N GLY A 331 4.35 -7.70 22.85
CA GLY A 331 3.96 -9.08 23.17
C GLY A 331 2.55 -9.44 22.71
N ASP A 332 2.29 -10.74 22.75
CA ASP A 332 0.98 -11.30 22.45
C ASP A 332 0.04 -11.13 23.66
N ILE A 333 -1.05 -10.39 23.47
CA ILE A 333 -2.05 -10.12 24.51
C ILE A 333 -2.68 -11.41 25.07
N GLU A 334 -2.69 -12.51 24.34
CA GLU A 334 -3.22 -13.79 24.84
C GLU A 334 -2.33 -14.41 25.93
N THR A 335 -1.02 -14.21 25.83
CA THR A 335 -0.03 -14.93 26.67
C THR A 335 0.79 -14.02 27.58
N MET A 336 0.91 -12.72 27.26
CA MET A 336 1.73 -11.79 28.04
C MET A 336 1.22 -11.63 29.46
N ASP A 337 2.14 -11.34 30.38
CA ASP A 337 1.81 -10.95 31.75
C ASP A 337 1.27 -9.51 31.79
N LEU A 338 0.07 -9.35 32.32
CA LEU A 338 -0.59 -8.04 32.47
C LEU A 338 -0.31 -7.36 33.81
N SER A 339 0.47 -7.98 34.68
CA SER A 339 0.74 -7.44 36.07
C SER A 339 1.52 -6.11 36.05
N ALA A 340 2.31 -5.89 35.00
CA ALA A 340 3.04 -4.64 34.77
C ALA A 340 2.16 -3.48 34.27
N LEU A 341 0.94 -3.79 33.80
CA LEU A 341 -0.02 -2.79 33.35
C LEU A 341 -0.78 -2.21 34.54
N GLY A 342 -0.95 -0.90 34.53
CA GLY A 342 -1.68 -0.19 35.58
C GLY A 342 -3.21 -0.32 35.41
N ARG A 343 -3.95 0.66 35.94
CA ARG A 343 -5.40 0.78 35.75
C ARG A 343 -5.72 1.90 34.76
N TYR A 344 -6.82 1.75 34.04
CA TYR A 344 -7.18 2.61 32.90
C TYR A 344 -8.65 3.03 32.96
N ASP A 345 -8.93 4.23 32.45
CA ASP A 345 -10.29 4.74 32.27
C ASP A 345 -10.93 4.17 31.02
N ALA A 346 -10.11 3.82 30.03
CA ALA A 346 -10.55 3.15 28.83
C ALA A 346 -9.57 2.09 28.36
N VAL A 347 -10.12 0.97 27.86
CA VAL A 347 -9.38 -0.05 27.13
C VAL A 347 -9.96 -0.16 25.74
N ILE A 348 -9.12 -0.07 24.72
CA ILE A 348 -9.52 0.00 23.31
C ILE A 348 -8.94 -1.18 22.53
N PHE A 349 -9.82 -1.90 21.83
CA PHE A 349 -9.49 -2.93 20.87
C PHE A 349 -9.92 -2.46 19.48
N GLY A 350 -8.97 -1.96 18.71
CA GLY A 350 -9.18 -1.46 17.34
C GLY A 350 -9.00 -2.55 16.29
N ASN A 351 -9.96 -3.46 16.11
CA ASN A 351 -9.89 -4.61 15.18
C ASN A 351 -8.76 -5.61 15.57
N VAL A 352 -8.79 -6.10 16.75
CA VAL A 352 -7.81 -7.05 17.31
C VAL A 352 -8.43 -8.40 17.64
N LEU A 353 -9.62 -8.41 18.22
CA LEU A 353 -10.21 -9.63 18.78
C LEU A 353 -10.57 -10.68 17.71
N GLU A 354 -10.70 -10.29 16.46
CA GLU A 354 -10.87 -11.19 15.32
C GLU A 354 -9.61 -12.01 15.02
N HIS A 355 -8.45 -11.55 15.48
CA HIS A 355 -7.14 -12.23 15.34
C HIS A 355 -6.75 -13.05 16.57
N VAL A 356 -7.56 -13.00 17.62
CA VAL A 356 -7.32 -13.66 18.90
C VAL A 356 -8.03 -15.02 18.96
N ARG A 357 -7.34 -16.05 19.46
CA ARG A 357 -7.90 -17.41 19.59
C ARG A 357 -8.98 -17.51 20.66
N HIS A 358 -8.72 -16.84 21.81
CA HIS A 358 -9.59 -16.89 22.99
C HIS A 358 -9.98 -15.48 23.44
N PRO A 359 -10.77 -14.70 22.64
CA PRO A 359 -11.12 -13.32 22.92
C PRO A 359 -11.84 -13.15 24.28
N GLU A 360 -12.63 -14.15 24.71
CA GLU A 360 -13.32 -14.13 25.99
C GLU A 360 -12.34 -14.10 27.16
N SER A 361 -11.25 -14.87 27.06
CA SER A 361 -10.18 -14.92 28.08
C SER A 361 -9.43 -13.60 28.14
N VAL A 362 -9.08 -13.03 26.97
CA VAL A 362 -8.39 -11.74 26.88
C VAL A 362 -9.24 -10.64 27.49
N LEU A 363 -10.52 -10.56 27.14
CA LEU A 363 -11.43 -9.55 27.68
C LEU A 363 -11.56 -9.65 29.20
N LYS A 364 -11.73 -10.86 29.76
CA LYS A 364 -11.78 -11.07 31.22
C LYS A 364 -10.52 -10.59 31.93
N ARG A 365 -9.35 -10.87 31.36
CA ARG A 365 -8.06 -10.42 31.93
C ARG A 365 -7.93 -8.91 31.90
N VAL A 366 -8.28 -8.30 30.77
CA VAL A 366 -8.16 -6.85 30.54
C VAL A 366 -9.20 -6.06 31.34
N THR A 367 -10.40 -6.61 31.55
CA THR A 367 -11.44 -5.99 32.40
C THR A 367 -10.94 -5.70 33.82
N ASN A 368 -10.05 -6.54 34.36
CA ASN A 368 -9.45 -6.33 35.69
C ASN A 368 -8.52 -5.09 35.74
N LEU A 369 -8.13 -4.55 34.59
CA LEU A 369 -7.29 -3.35 34.48
C LEU A 369 -8.12 -2.05 34.39
N LEU A 370 -9.46 -2.13 34.39
CA LEU A 370 -10.31 -0.95 34.39
C LEU A 370 -10.39 -0.28 35.76
N ASN A 371 -10.47 1.04 35.76
CA ASN A 371 -10.94 1.83 36.89
C ASN A 371 -12.45 1.56 37.11
N PRO A 372 -13.01 1.89 38.31
CA PRO A 372 -14.42 1.56 38.62
C PRO A 372 -15.45 2.01 37.57
N GLU A 373 -15.27 3.18 36.96
CA GLU A 373 -16.13 3.69 35.92
C GLU A 373 -15.58 3.46 34.49
N GLY A 374 -14.47 2.70 34.40
CA GLY A 374 -13.76 2.47 33.13
C GLY A 374 -14.62 1.77 32.08
N LYS A 375 -14.30 2.02 30.81
CA LYS A 375 -15.01 1.48 29.65
C LYS A 375 -14.12 0.65 28.75
N VAL A 376 -14.71 -0.35 28.11
CA VAL A 376 -14.05 -1.11 27.02
C VAL A 376 -14.70 -0.73 25.70
N LEU A 377 -13.88 -0.36 24.74
CA LEU A 377 -14.28 -0.07 23.36
C LEU A 377 -13.82 -1.19 22.44
N LEU A 378 -14.77 -1.85 21.79
CA LEU A 378 -14.52 -2.98 20.91
C LEU A 378 -14.93 -2.62 19.47
N SER A 379 -13.97 -2.58 18.57
CA SER A 379 -14.25 -2.51 17.13
C SER A 379 -14.06 -3.89 16.51
N LEU A 380 -15.10 -4.42 15.87
CA LEU A 380 -15.11 -5.75 15.29
C LEU A 380 -15.76 -5.76 13.90
N PRO A 381 -15.26 -6.55 12.93
CA PRO A 381 -15.89 -6.69 11.62
C PRO A 381 -17.27 -7.32 11.74
N ASN A 382 -18.20 -6.90 10.89
CA ASN A 382 -19.59 -7.41 10.85
C ASN A 382 -19.81 -8.30 9.63
N VAL A 383 -19.78 -9.61 9.83
CA VAL A 383 -19.99 -10.59 8.76
C VAL A 383 -21.44 -10.60 8.25
N THR A 384 -22.39 -10.01 9.00
CA THR A 384 -23.80 -9.92 8.56
C THR A 384 -24.12 -8.61 7.81
N SER A 385 -23.11 -7.80 7.48
CA SER A 385 -23.32 -6.61 6.65
C SER A 385 -23.92 -6.96 5.29
N LEU A 386 -24.68 -6.04 4.70
CA LEU A 386 -25.31 -6.24 3.38
C LEU A 386 -24.29 -6.67 2.32
N ARG A 387 -23.11 -6.09 2.35
CA ARG A 387 -22.02 -6.42 1.43
C ARG A 387 -21.55 -7.87 1.58
N ALA A 388 -21.38 -8.35 2.81
CA ALA A 388 -20.99 -9.73 3.07
C ALA A 388 -22.12 -10.69 2.62
N ARG A 389 -23.39 -10.34 2.90
CA ARG A 389 -24.55 -11.12 2.45
C ARG A 389 -24.67 -11.18 0.93
N LEU A 390 -24.46 -10.06 0.21
CA LEU A 390 -24.48 -10.04 -1.25
C LEU A 390 -23.32 -10.87 -1.84
N ASN A 391 -22.14 -10.81 -1.25
CA ASN A 391 -21.02 -11.65 -1.68
C ASN A 391 -21.34 -13.14 -1.51
N LEU A 392 -21.93 -13.54 -0.38
CA LEU A 392 -22.38 -14.91 -0.14
C LEU A 392 -23.48 -15.33 -1.12
N PHE A 393 -24.46 -14.46 -1.36
CA PHE A 393 -25.54 -14.69 -2.31
C PHE A 393 -25.01 -14.96 -3.73
N PHE A 394 -24.00 -14.20 -4.17
CA PHE A 394 -23.32 -14.42 -5.44
C PHE A 394 -22.23 -15.49 -5.40
N ARG A 395 -22.21 -16.34 -4.36
CA ARG A 395 -21.20 -17.41 -4.14
C ARG A 395 -19.75 -16.91 -4.14
N ARG A 396 -19.53 -15.66 -3.72
CA ARG A 396 -18.20 -15.02 -3.64
C ARG A 396 -17.73 -14.99 -2.19
N PHE A 397 -17.34 -16.15 -1.66
CA PHE A 397 -16.73 -16.26 -0.33
C PHE A 397 -15.22 -16.47 -0.51
N ASN A 398 -14.52 -15.39 -0.85
CA ASN A 398 -13.08 -15.45 -1.03
C ASN A 398 -12.39 -14.74 0.14
N TYR A 399 -11.48 -15.42 0.79
CA TYR A 399 -10.58 -14.78 1.74
C TYR A 399 -9.71 -13.75 1.06
N SER A 400 -9.40 -12.68 1.76
CA SER A 400 -8.56 -11.57 1.30
C SER A 400 -7.65 -11.12 2.45
N ARG A 401 -6.56 -10.45 2.15
CA ARG A 401 -5.64 -9.94 3.20
C ARG A 401 -6.14 -8.69 3.92
N VAL A 402 -7.30 -8.18 3.58
CA VAL A 402 -7.89 -6.99 4.20
C VAL A 402 -9.41 -7.07 4.12
N GLY A 403 -10.11 -6.80 5.21
CA GLY A 403 -11.55 -6.63 5.22
C GLY A 403 -12.29 -7.61 6.12
N ILE A 404 -13.59 -7.84 5.89
CA ILE A 404 -14.41 -8.73 6.75
C ILE A 404 -13.95 -10.18 6.67
N LEU A 405 -13.54 -10.64 5.49
CA LEU A 405 -13.03 -11.98 5.22
C LEU A 405 -11.51 -11.91 5.07
N ASP A 406 -10.82 -11.35 6.07
CA ASP A 406 -9.36 -11.37 6.12
C ASP A 406 -8.88 -12.80 6.40
N GLU A 407 -7.83 -13.24 5.68
CA GLU A 407 -7.26 -14.60 5.83
C GLU A 407 -6.65 -14.82 7.22
N PHE A 408 -6.33 -13.74 7.95
CA PHE A 408 -5.81 -13.79 9.31
C PHE A 408 -6.89 -13.69 10.38
N HIS A 409 -8.17 -13.49 10.00
CA HIS A 409 -9.27 -13.53 10.95
C HIS A 409 -9.52 -14.96 11.40
N LEU A 410 -9.25 -15.25 12.66
CA LEU A 410 -9.52 -16.53 13.28
C LEU A 410 -11.01 -16.69 13.61
N ARG A 411 -11.71 -15.56 13.82
CA ARG A 411 -13.13 -15.52 14.15
C ARG A 411 -13.89 -14.48 13.32
N LEU A 412 -15.10 -14.85 12.95
CA LEU A 412 -16.05 -13.97 12.27
C LEU A 412 -17.19 -13.65 13.23
N PHE A 413 -17.53 -12.36 13.38
CA PHE A 413 -18.52 -11.90 14.35
C PHE A 413 -19.78 -11.40 13.66
N THR A 414 -20.92 -11.91 14.12
CA THR A 414 -22.24 -11.32 13.90
C THR A 414 -22.53 -10.26 14.99
N GLN A 415 -23.56 -9.47 14.83
CA GLN A 415 -23.96 -8.52 15.89
C GLN A 415 -24.34 -9.26 17.18
N GLN A 416 -24.99 -10.41 17.08
CA GLN A 416 -25.40 -11.21 18.23
C GLN A 416 -24.19 -11.81 18.96
N GLU A 417 -23.22 -12.36 18.24
CA GLU A 417 -22.02 -12.94 18.83
C GLU A 417 -21.18 -11.90 19.57
N LYS A 418 -21.14 -10.65 19.08
CA LYS A 418 -20.44 -9.55 19.79
C LYS A 418 -21.09 -9.23 21.13
N GLN A 419 -22.42 -9.24 21.18
CA GLN A 419 -23.15 -9.03 22.44
C GLN A 419 -22.93 -10.20 23.41
N LEU A 420 -22.94 -11.44 22.90
CA LEU A 420 -22.63 -12.63 23.69
C LEU A 420 -21.19 -12.60 24.20
N LEU A 421 -20.23 -12.24 23.36
CA LEU A 421 -18.83 -12.08 23.76
C LEU A 421 -18.65 -11.07 24.92
N ALA A 422 -19.31 -9.93 24.83
CA ALA A 422 -19.30 -8.94 25.91
C ALA A 422 -19.93 -9.52 27.19
N HIS A 423 -21.11 -10.11 27.10
CA HIS A 423 -21.80 -10.73 28.24
C HIS A 423 -20.98 -11.85 28.90
N ASP A 424 -20.40 -12.76 28.11
CA ASP A 424 -19.58 -13.86 28.63
C ASP A 424 -18.27 -13.39 29.25
N SER A 425 -17.86 -12.16 28.93
CA SER A 425 -16.69 -11.48 29.48
C SER A 425 -17.03 -10.55 30.67
N ARG A 426 -18.23 -10.65 31.24
CA ARG A 426 -18.73 -9.80 32.34
C ARG A 426 -18.77 -8.30 31.98
N LEU A 427 -19.11 -8.03 30.74
CA LEU A 427 -19.25 -6.66 30.24
C LEU A 427 -20.70 -6.40 29.85
N ARG A 428 -21.25 -5.28 30.33
CA ARG A 428 -22.56 -4.78 29.90
C ARG A 428 -22.39 -3.81 28.71
N VAL A 429 -23.05 -4.11 27.61
CA VAL A 429 -23.03 -3.23 26.43
C VAL A 429 -23.85 -1.97 26.69
N ILE A 430 -23.23 -0.81 26.67
CA ILE A 430 -23.87 0.51 26.85
C ILE A 430 -24.36 1.06 25.52
N SER A 431 -23.53 0.98 24.48
CA SER A 431 -23.83 1.54 23.19
C SER A 431 -23.30 0.67 22.05
N VAL A 432 -24.02 0.63 20.94
CA VAL A 432 -23.60 -0.01 19.70
C VAL A 432 -23.67 1.01 18.59
N ASN A 433 -22.51 1.43 18.10
CA ASN A 433 -22.41 2.40 17.02
C ASN A 433 -22.07 1.70 15.71
N ALA A 434 -22.79 2.06 14.63
CA ALA A 434 -22.53 1.61 13.28
C ALA A 434 -22.28 2.79 12.36
N PRO A 435 -21.40 2.67 11.37
CA PRO A 435 -21.20 3.68 10.35
C PRO A 435 -22.53 4.01 9.66
N GLN A 436 -22.96 5.28 9.70
CA GLN A 436 -24.16 5.73 9.00
C GLN A 436 -23.82 6.11 7.57
N ILE A 437 -24.40 5.41 6.59
CA ILE A 437 -24.40 5.89 5.20
C ILE A 437 -25.38 7.07 5.13
N ARG A 438 -24.88 8.28 5.00
CA ARG A 438 -25.71 9.48 4.74
C ARG A 438 -26.29 9.38 3.33
N LEU A 439 -27.57 9.03 3.23
CA LEU A 439 -28.38 9.55 2.14
C LEU A 439 -28.65 11.04 2.48
N ARG A 440 -28.17 11.94 1.60
CA ARG A 440 -28.45 13.38 1.68
C ARG A 440 -29.95 13.58 1.79
N HIS A 441 -30.44 13.92 2.96
CA HIS A 441 -31.58 14.78 3.25
C HIS A 441 -31.92 14.67 4.75
N GLN A 442 -31.69 15.71 5.50
CA GLN A 442 -32.67 16.38 6.35
C GLN A 442 -32.03 17.36 7.31
N GLN A 443 -32.19 18.60 6.96
CA GLN A 443 -32.40 19.66 7.95
C GLN A 443 -33.88 19.72 8.24
N THR A 444 -34.18 20.14 9.46
CA THR A 444 -35.50 20.56 10.02
C THR A 444 -36.40 19.48 10.60
N ALA A 445 -36.50 19.47 11.92
CA ALA A 445 -37.74 19.60 12.70
C ALA A 445 -37.45 19.64 14.20
N HIS A 446 -37.36 20.84 14.75
CA HIS A 446 -37.76 21.09 16.14
C HIS A 446 -39.26 21.21 16.21
N ASN A 447 -39.88 20.61 17.30
CA ASN A 447 -41.28 20.67 17.72
C ASN A 447 -42.21 19.55 17.22
N ALA A 448 -42.46 18.57 18.12
CA ALA A 448 -43.63 17.71 18.06
C ALA A 448 -44.03 17.18 19.47
N PRO A 449 -45.31 16.96 19.74
CA PRO A 449 -45.89 16.67 21.07
C PRO A 449 -45.55 15.29 21.63
N SER A 450 -45.78 15.13 22.95
CA SER A 450 -45.28 14.07 23.83
C SER A 450 -45.76 12.64 23.57
N ASP A 451 -46.86 12.44 22.89
CA ASP A 451 -47.46 11.08 22.67
C ASP A 451 -46.80 10.28 21.53
N VAL A 452 -45.96 10.91 20.72
CA VAL A 452 -45.29 10.28 19.59
C VAL A 452 -43.87 9.77 19.99
N ARG A 453 -43.39 10.03 21.23
CA ARG A 453 -42.05 9.67 21.68
C ARG A 453 -41.82 8.15 21.73
N GLY A 454 -42.80 7.35 22.15
CA GLY A 454 -42.65 5.90 22.24
C GLY A 454 -42.49 5.25 20.86
N ILE A 455 -43.32 5.61 19.89
CA ILE A 455 -43.28 5.10 18.52
C ILE A 455 -42.02 5.65 17.79
N ARG A 456 -41.67 6.91 18.02
CA ARG A 456 -40.44 7.51 17.48
C ARG A 456 -39.18 6.81 18.02
N ASN A 457 -39.15 6.54 19.32
CA ASN A 457 -38.01 5.81 19.93
C ASN A 457 -37.93 4.39 19.42
N LEU A 458 -39.07 3.69 19.24
CA LEU A 458 -39.12 2.36 18.64
C LEU A 458 -38.70 2.41 17.17
N LEU A 459 -39.19 3.35 16.39
CA LEU A 459 -38.81 3.53 14.98
C LEU A 459 -37.34 3.97 14.84
N GLN A 460 -36.85 4.77 15.77
CA GLN A 460 -35.46 5.17 15.80
C GLN A 460 -34.57 3.99 16.22
N TRP A 461 -34.97 3.21 17.22
CA TRP A 461 -34.32 1.97 17.62
C TRP A 461 -34.33 0.95 16.49
N VAL A 462 -35.47 0.72 15.82
CA VAL A 462 -35.59 -0.16 14.65
C VAL A 462 -34.74 0.35 13.49
N ARG A 463 -34.76 1.66 13.19
CA ARG A 463 -33.90 2.26 12.15
C ARG A 463 -32.39 2.11 12.47
N THR A 464 -31.99 2.34 13.71
CA THR A 464 -30.60 2.27 14.11
C THR A 464 -30.11 0.83 14.11
N ASN A 465 -30.86 -0.10 14.70
CA ASN A 465 -30.46 -1.49 14.82
C ASN A 465 -30.56 -2.26 13.48
N ILE A 466 -31.60 -2.04 12.69
CA ILE A 466 -31.73 -2.67 11.37
C ILE A 466 -30.70 -2.11 10.38
N ARG A 467 -30.49 -0.77 10.40
CA ARG A 467 -29.46 -0.16 9.54
C ARG A 467 -28.04 -0.59 9.96
N ALA A 468 -27.74 -0.64 11.25
CA ALA A 468 -26.46 -1.11 11.77
C ALA A 468 -26.21 -2.57 11.38
N ALA A 469 -27.22 -3.45 11.55
CA ALA A 469 -27.09 -4.85 11.19
C ALA A 469 -26.95 -5.09 9.67
N ILE A 470 -27.57 -4.26 8.85
CA ILE A 470 -27.61 -4.43 7.40
C ILE A 470 -26.43 -3.74 6.71
N PHE A 471 -26.12 -2.49 7.08
CA PHE A 471 -25.16 -1.64 6.36
C PHE A 471 -23.84 -1.44 7.09
N GLY A 472 -23.75 -1.72 8.40
CA GLY A 472 -22.53 -1.53 9.18
C GLY A 472 -21.45 -2.54 8.78
N TYR A 473 -20.35 -2.05 8.21
CA TYR A 473 -19.17 -2.87 7.88
C TYR A 473 -18.41 -3.31 9.14
N LYS A 474 -18.28 -2.41 10.09
CA LYS A 474 -17.70 -2.62 11.43
C LYS A 474 -18.67 -2.08 12.45
N LEU A 475 -18.68 -2.65 13.65
CA LEU A 475 -19.48 -2.18 14.77
C LEU A 475 -18.56 -1.87 15.93
N THR A 476 -18.74 -0.70 16.54
CA THR A 476 -18.04 -0.32 17.77
C THR A 476 -19.00 -0.50 18.94
N LEU A 477 -18.61 -1.32 19.91
CA LEU A 477 -19.34 -1.52 21.17
C LEU A 477 -18.62 -0.75 22.27
N ILE A 478 -19.40 -0.06 23.10
CA ILE A 478 -18.92 0.57 24.31
C ILE A 478 -19.52 -0.22 25.47
N CYS A 479 -18.67 -0.75 26.33
CA CYS A 479 -19.04 -1.63 27.42
C CYS A 479 -18.52 -1.11 28.76
N SER A 480 -19.27 -1.38 29.85
CA SER A 480 -18.83 -1.22 31.24
C SER A 480 -18.73 -2.57 31.93
N GLN A 481 -18.10 -2.61 33.09
CA GLN A 481 -18.18 -3.79 33.96
C GLN A 481 -19.63 -4.08 34.35
N ASP A 482 -19.97 -5.35 34.43
CA ASP A 482 -21.27 -5.80 34.94
C ASP A 482 -21.14 -6.19 36.41
N ASP A 483 -21.47 -5.26 37.31
CA ASP A 483 -21.38 -5.45 38.77
C ASP A 483 -22.51 -6.35 39.31
N SER A 484 -23.39 -6.87 38.48
CA SER A 484 -24.56 -7.67 38.90
C SER A 484 -24.27 -9.17 39.05
N ARG A 485 -22.98 -9.60 38.94
CA ARG A 485 -22.59 -11.02 39.04
C ARG A 485 -21.35 -11.21 39.93
#